data_fd1f6fbc48a2bbc79352e498528512e0
#
_entry.id   fd1f6fbc48a2bbc79352e498528512e0
#
_cell.length_a   1.000
_cell.length_b   1.000
_cell.length_c   1.000
_cell.angle_alpha   90.00
_cell.angle_beta   90.00
_cell.angle_gamma   90.00
#
_symmetry.space_group_name_H-M   'P 1'
#
loop_
_entity.id
_entity.type
_entity.pdbx_description
1 polymer ?
#
loop_
_entity_poly.entity_id
_entity_poly.type
_entity_poly.pdbx_seq_one_letter_code
_entity_poly.pdbx_strand_id
1 'polypeptide(L)'
;MSNQQKPPYGMIAILFVGAFVSFLNNTLMNVALPTIMTDFDVTYSQVQWLSTGYMLVSGVLIPASAFFVVRFKNRHLFIAAMSIFTIGTIIAAAAPNFSVLIAGRMVQAAGSAAMSPLLMNVMLVSFPAEKRGSAMGIFGLVMIAAPAIGPTLSGYIVEHHSWRMLFEMIIPFAVLSLLFGIWKLKNVMDTRKVSLDYLSLVFSTIGFGGLLYGFSSAGDKGWGDPLVYGTITIGAIALIIFIFKQLRMEEPLLDLRIYKYPMFALASIISAVVSVAMFSGMILTPAYVQQVRGISPFHAGLMMLPGAIVMAFMSPITGKLFDKFGPRILAFIGLTITTVATYFLTKLEVDSSYTYIITVYTVRMFGMSMVMMPIMTNGLNSLPMLKNPHGTAINNTVQQVSGAIGTAILVTVMNNHIKSSATELAAEAKAKAVKAAKKAAEAGITPSSPTAEQLAKLKAQITQTALLDGINYTFMVATIISAVALVLSIFLKRVRVQNINKPEMEQK
;
A
#
# COMPACT_ATOMS: atom_id res chain seq x y z
N MET A 1 -24.02 31.34 -17.46
CA MET A 1 -22.76 30.88 -18.10
C MET A 1 -21.69 30.95 -17.03
N SER A 2 -21.37 29.86 -16.34
CA SER A 2 -20.33 29.85 -15.32
C SER A 2 -18.98 29.97 -16.03
N ASN A 3 -18.21 30.99 -15.65
CA ASN A 3 -16.82 31.17 -16.06
C ASN A 3 -16.04 29.90 -15.67
N GLN A 4 -15.87 28.96 -16.58
CA GLN A 4 -15.02 27.77 -16.36
C GLN A 4 -13.56 28.27 -16.30
N GLN A 5 -13.15 28.64 -15.11
CA GLN A 5 -11.72 28.95 -14.87
C GLN A 5 -10.91 27.70 -15.23
N LYS A 6 -9.91 27.87 -16.09
CA LYS A 6 -8.98 26.78 -16.43
C LYS A 6 -8.39 26.20 -15.15
N PRO A 7 -8.27 24.85 -15.05
CA PRO A 7 -7.66 24.22 -13.88
C PRO A 7 -6.30 24.85 -13.57
N PRO A 8 -5.98 25.11 -12.29
CA PRO A 8 -4.74 25.78 -11.91
C PRO A 8 -3.54 24.82 -12.00
N TYR A 9 -3.14 24.46 -13.22
CA TYR A 9 -2.11 23.44 -13.49
C TYR A 9 -0.80 23.68 -12.74
N GLY A 10 -0.34 24.94 -12.63
CA GLY A 10 0.89 25.25 -11.88
C GLY A 10 0.80 24.94 -10.40
N MET A 11 -0.37 25.13 -9.78
CA MET A 11 -0.63 24.78 -8.40
C MET A 11 -0.68 23.25 -8.22
N ILE A 12 -1.35 22.58 -9.15
CA ILE A 12 -1.48 21.12 -9.16
C ILE A 12 -0.10 20.49 -9.29
N ALA A 13 0.77 20.99 -10.16
CA ALA A 13 2.14 20.50 -10.32
C ALA A 13 2.96 20.59 -9.03
N ILE A 14 2.83 21.67 -8.25
CA ILE A 14 3.50 21.81 -6.95
C ILE A 14 3.03 20.74 -5.97
N LEU A 15 1.71 20.51 -5.89
CA LEU A 15 1.13 19.49 -5.04
C LEU A 15 1.60 18.07 -5.48
N PHE A 16 1.71 17.84 -6.79
CA PHE A 16 2.21 16.57 -7.33
C PHE A 16 3.66 16.32 -6.95
N VAL A 17 4.53 17.33 -7.05
CA VAL A 17 5.94 17.21 -6.64
C VAL A 17 6.03 16.89 -5.16
N GLY A 18 5.29 17.60 -4.30
CA GLY A 18 5.27 17.32 -2.86
C GLY A 18 4.78 15.90 -2.52
N ALA A 19 3.71 15.46 -3.16
CA ALA A 19 3.17 14.11 -2.99
C ALA A 19 4.16 13.04 -3.51
N PHE A 20 4.74 13.24 -4.69
CA PHE A 20 5.72 12.33 -5.28
C PHE A 20 6.92 12.12 -4.36
N VAL A 21 7.50 13.20 -3.85
CA VAL A 21 8.65 13.18 -2.93
C VAL A 21 8.29 12.42 -1.64
N SER A 22 7.08 12.65 -1.12
CA SER A 22 6.58 11.97 0.08
C SER A 22 6.40 10.46 -0.12
N PHE A 23 5.81 10.05 -1.26
CA PHE A 23 5.62 8.62 -1.58
C PHE A 23 6.92 7.92 -1.92
N LEU A 24 7.81 8.58 -2.67
CA LEU A 24 9.14 8.05 -2.99
C LEU A 24 9.91 7.75 -1.71
N ASN A 25 9.96 8.70 -0.78
CA ASN A 25 10.68 8.53 0.48
C ASN A 25 10.17 7.35 1.32
N ASN A 26 8.86 7.05 1.28
CA ASN A 26 8.32 5.91 2.01
C ASN A 26 8.87 4.56 1.49
N THR A 27 9.13 4.44 0.20
CA THR A 27 9.58 3.19 -0.42
C THR A 27 11.09 3.03 -0.46
N LEU A 28 11.85 4.14 -0.45
CA LEU A 28 13.31 4.10 -0.42
C LEU A 28 13.86 3.35 0.81
N MET A 29 13.19 3.45 1.95
CA MET A 29 13.66 2.92 3.22
C MET A 29 13.73 1.39 3.26
N ASN A 30 12.81 0.69 2.59
CA ASN A 30 12.70 -0.76 2.69
C ASN A 30 13.95 -1.52 2.24
N VAL A 31 14.67 -0.99 1.25
CA VAL A 31 15.92 -1.58 0.74
C VAL A 31 17.11 -1.26 1.62
N ALA A 32 17.06 -0.14 2.35
CA ALA A 32 18.15 0.32 3.22
C ALA A 32 18.15 -0.33 4.62
N LEU A 33 17.09 -1.03 5.02
CA LEU A 33 16.96 -1.60 6.38
C LEU A 33 18.16 -2.47 6.79
N PRO A 34 18.67 -3.41 5.97
CA PRO A 34 19.82 -4.23 6.36
C PRO A 34 21.10 -3.41 6.62
N THR A 35 21.34 -2.38 5.80
CA THR A 35 22.51 -1.51 5.95
C THR A 35 22.41 -0.66 7.22
N ILE A 36 21.22 -0.13 7.51
CA ILE A 36 20.96 0.64 8.74
C ILE A 36 21.07 -0.26 9.97
N MET A 37 20.62 -1.52 9.87
CA MET A 37 20.75 -2.51 10.93
C MET A 37 22.21 -2.73 11.34
N THR A 38 23.11 -2.84 10.36
CA THR A 38 24.55 -3.01 10.60
C THR A 38 25.22 -1.72 11.07
N ASP A 39 24.83 -0.55 10.55
CA ASP A 39 25.43 0.75 10.90
C ASP A 39 25.15 1.15 12.36
N PHE A 40 23.96 0.84 12.87
CA PHE A 40 23.55 1.15 14.25
C PHE A 40 23.62 -0.03 15.22
N ASP A 41 24.08 -1.21 14.77
CA ASP A 41 24.14 -2.45 15.57
C ASP A 41 22.79 -2.78 16.25
N VAL A 42 21.70 -2.71 15.48
CA VAL A 42 20.34 -2.99 15.94
C VAL A 42 19.81 -4.28 15.34
N THR A 43 18.84 -4.92 16.02
CA THR A 43 18.21 -6.14 15.53
C THR A 43 17.28 -5.86 14.34
N TYR A 44 16.98 -6.88 13.54
CA TYR A 44 16.02 -6.78 12.44
C TYR A 44 14.64 -6.27 12.91
N SER A 45 14.17 -6.76 14.06
CA SER A 45 12.90 -6.32 14.66
C SER A 45 12.91 -4.82 15.02
N GLN A 46 14.06 -4.32 15.48
CA GLN A 46 14.20 -2.87 15.79
C GLN A 46 14.22 -2.03 14.51
N VAL A 47 15.04 -2.41 13.51
CA VAL A 47 15.16 -1.61 12.28
C VAL A 47 13.85 -1.55 11.50
N GLN A 48 13.03 -2.58 11.57
CA GLN A 48 11.72 -2.64 10.93
C GLN A 48 10.77 -1.53 11.43
N TRP A 49 10.97 -0.99 12.64
CA TRP A 49 10.22 0.14 13.16
C TRP A 49 10.33 1.41 12.30
N LEU A 50 11.37 1.55 11.49
CA LEU A 50 11.49 2.67 10.54
C LEU A 50 10.36 2.66 9.49
N SER A 51 9.91 1.48 9.08
CA SER A 51 8.79 1.31 8.14
C SER A 51 7.46 1.17 8.87
N THR A 52 7.39 0.30 9.89
CA THR A 52 6.15 0.05 10.65
C THR A 52 5.70 1.29 11.42
N GLY A 53 6.62 2.00 12.09
CA GLY A 53 6.32 3.25 12.80
C GLY A 53 5.83 4.35 11.85
N TYR A 54 6.42 4.47 10.67
CA TYR A 54 5.97 5.39 9.62
C TYR A 54 4.54 5.06 9.16
N MET A 55 4.26 3.79 8.86
CA MET A 55 2.93 3.33 8.45
C MET A 55 1.89 3.56 9.54
N LEU A 56 2.26 3.32 10.80
CA LEU A 56 1.39 3.49 11.95
C LEU A 56 1.00 4.97 12.12
N VAL A 57 1.99 5.88 12.15
CA VAL A 57 1.71 7.32 12.26
C VAL A 57 0.87 7.83 11.09
N SER A 58 1.21 7.41 9.86
CA SER A 58 0.43 7.78 8.69
C SER A 58 -0.99 7.25 8.77
N GLY A 59 -1.17 5.96 9.12
CA GLY A 59 -2.48 5.31 9.21
C GLY A 59 -3.39 5.92 10.28
N VAL A 60 -2.81 6.34 11.40
CA VAL A 60 -3.53 7.04 12.48
C VAL A 60 -3.98 8.44 12.07
N LEU A 61 -3.16 9.16 11.29
CA LEU A 61 -3.45 10.54 10.89
C LEU A 61 -4.35 10.64 9.65
N ILE A 62 -4.42 9.61 8.81
CA ILE A 62 -5.29 9.60 7.62
C ILE A 62 -6.77 9.84 7.97
N PRO A 63 -7.39 9.20 8.98
CA PRO A 63 -8.75 9.51 9.38
C PRO A 63 -8.95 10.97 9.81
N ALA A 64 -7.97 11.56 10.50
CA ALA A 64 -7.99 12.96 10.90
C ALA A 64 -7.81 13.92 9.71
N SER A 65 -7.30 13.44 8.58
CA SER A 65 -7.07 14.28 7.39
C SER A 65 -8.36 14.89 6.83
N ALA A 66 -9.52 14.23 6.99
CA ALA A 66 -10.81 14.79 6.61
C ALA A 66 -11.08 16.09 7.36
N PHE A 67 -10.86 16.11 8.69
CA PHE A 67 -10.97 17.32 9.49
C PHE A 67 -10.00 18.41 9.01
N PHE A 68 -8.73 18.08 8.80
CA PHE A 68 -7.73 19.04 8.35
C PHE A 68 -8.08 19.67 7.01
N VAL A 69 -8.55 18.87 6.05
CA VAL A 69 -8.96 19.33 4.71
C VAL A 69 -10.20 20.22 4.77
N VAL A 70 -11.16 19.96 5.66
CA VAL A 70 -12.37 20.77 5.82
C VAL A 70 -12.08 22.06 6.60
N ARG A 71 -11.21 22.02 7.62
CA ARG A 71 -10.94 23.12 8.54
C ARG A 71 -9.96 24.14 8.00
N PHE A 72 -8.90 23.67 7.32
CA PHE A 72 -7.78 24.53 6.91
C PHE A 72 -7.76 24.78 5.41
N LYS A 73 -7.37 25.98 5.01
CA LYS A 73 -7.14 26.31 3.61
C LYS A 73 -6.06 25.41 3.02
N ASN A 74 -6.27 24.90 1.81
CA ASN A 74 -5.36 23.96 1.16
C ASN A 74 -3.89 24.45 1.10
N ARG A 75 -3.67 25.77 0.95
CA ARG A 75 -2.31 26.36 1.00
C ARG A 75 -1.66 26.18 2.37
N HIS A 76 -2.36 26.52 3.46
CA HIS A 76 -1.80 26.40 4.81
C HIS A 76 -1.56 24.93 5.18
N LEU A 77 -2.49 24.06 4.82
CA LEU A 77 -2.35 22.63 5.08
C LEU A 77 -1.16 22.03 4.34
N PHE A 78 -0.96 22.40 3.07
CA PHE A 78 0.21 21.96 2.30
C PHE A 78 1.52 22.46 2.90
N ILE A 79 1.62 23.75 3.23
CA ILE A 79 2.82 24.35 3.81
C ILE A 79 3.14 23.67 5.14
N ALA A 80 2.16 23.48 6.03
CA ALA A 80 2.37 22.81 7.31
C ALA A 80 2.84 21.37 7.12
N ALA A 81 2.17 20.60 6.26
CA ALA A 81 2.49 19.20 5.99
C ALA A 81 3.89 19.04 5.37
N MET A 82 4.23 19.86 4.36
CA MET A 82 5.57 19.84 3.76
C MET A 82 6.66 20.33 4.70
N SER A 83 6.37 21.30 5.57
CA SER A 83 7.33 21.74 6.59
C SER A 83 7.63 20.63 7.59
N ILE A 84 6.59 19.96 8.11
CA ILE A 84 6.74 18.83 9.03
C ILE A 84 7.50 17.68 8.34
N PHE A 85 7.15 17.35 7.10
CA PHE A 85 7.86 16.34 6.31
C PHE A 85 9.34 16.69 6.10
N THR A 86 9.65 17.92 5.73
CA THR A 86 11.02 18.40 5.49
C THR A 86 11.84 18.38 6.78
N ILE A 87 11.27 18.85 7.89
CA ILE A 87 11.92 18.81 9.22
C ILE A 87 12.22 17.36 9.60
N GLY A 88 11.25 16.45 9.47
CA GLY A 88 11.44 15.03 9.73
C GLY A 88 12.53 14.41 8.86
N THR A 89 12.61 14.82 7.58
CA THR A 89 13.66 14.35 6.65
C THR A 89 15.05 14.84 7.07
N ILE A 90 15.17 16.10 7.49
CA ILE A 90 16.43 16.68 7.98
C ILE A 90 16.87 15.96 9.27
N ILE A 91 15.95 15.73 10.22
CA ILE A 91 16.25 14.99 11.46
C ILE A 91 16.74 13.58 11.13
N ALA A 92 16.10 12.88 10.18
CA ALA A 92 16.47 11.54 9.76
C ALA A 92 17.84 11.50 9.06
N ALA A 93 18.15 12.48 8.19
CA ALA A 93 19.44 12.59 7.51
C ALA A 93 20.58 12.83 8.50
N ALA A 94 20.36 13.69 9.49
CA ALA A 94 21.35 14.07 10.50
C ALA A 94 21.38 13.16 11.73
N ALA A 95 20.63 12.04 11.73
CA ALA A 95 20.45 11.19 12.90
C ALA A 95 21.78 10.60 13.42
N PRO A 96 22.21 10.92 14.66
CA PRO A 96 23.44 10.39 15.23
C PRO A 96 23.25 8.98 15.83
N ASN A 97 21.99 8.58 16.09
CA ASN A 97 21.65 7.29 16.65
C ASN A 97 20.27 6.82 16.13
N PHE A 98 19.98 5.55 16.35
CA PHE A 98 18.76 4.91 15.86
C PHE A 98 17.46 5.53 16.40
N SER A 99 17.44 5.97 17.66
CA SER A 99 16.24 6.59 18.26
C SER A 99 15.88 7.92 17.60
N VAL A 100 16.88 8.74 17.26
CA VAL A 100 16.67 10.00 16.51
C VAL A 100 16.20 9.72 15.09
N LEU A 101 16.73 8.67 14.44
CA LEU A 101 16.27 8.24 13.12
C LEU A 101 14.78 7.84 13.14
N ILE A 102 14.35 7.03 14.13
CA ILE A 102 12.93 6.69 14.31
C ILE A 102 12.09 7.95 14.53
N ALA A 103 12.50 8.85 15.42
CA ALA A 103 11.77 10.09 15.69
C ALA A 103 11.62 10.93 14.41
N GLY A 104 12.70 11.11 13.63
CA GLY A 104 12.68 11.78 12.34
C GLY A 104 11.67 11.14 11.36
N ARG A 105 11.67 9.82 11.29
CA ARG A 105 10.72 9.05 10.46
C ARG A 105 9.26 9.24 10.88
N MET A 106 8.98 9.27 12.19
CA MET A 106 7.61 9.51 12.70
C MET A 106 7.14 10.93 12.39
N VAL A 107 8.01 11.94 12.57
CA VAL A 107 7.73 13.34 12.18
C VAL A 107 7.47 13.43 10.68
N GLN A 108 8.29 12.79 9.86
CA GLN A 108 8.15 12.74 8.41
C GLN A 108 6.82 12.10 7.99
N ALA A 109 6.41 10.99 8.64
CA ALA A 109 5.14 10.33 8.42
C ALA A 109 3.94 11.22 8.72
N ALA A 110 4.02 12.02 9.79
CA ALA A 110 2.96 12.97 10.15
C ALA A 110 2.74 14.03 9.06
N GLY A 111 3.82 14.55 8.45
CA GLY A 111 3.72 15.46 7.30
C GLY A 111 3.14 14.76 6.07
N SER A 112 3.62 13.56 5.78
CA SER A 112 3.21 12.77 4.60
C SER A 112 1.72 12.39 4.60
N ALA A 113 1.15 12.10 5.77
CA ALA A 113 -0.22 11.60 5.92
C ALA A 113 -1.30 12.53 5.31
N ALA A 114 -1.06 13.84 5.29
CA ALA A 114 -1.99 14.82 4.73
C ALA A 114 -1.85 14.99 3.20
N MET A 115 -0.75 14.55 2.57
CA MET A 115 -0.46 14.84 1.16
C MET A 115 -1.45 14.18 0.21
N SER A 116 -1.73 12.88 0.36
CA SER A 116 -2.65 12.15 -0.51
C SER A 116 -4.08 12.68 -0.44
N PRO A 117 -4.70 12.82 0.76
CA PRO A 117 -6.05 13.38 0.87
C PRO A 117 -6.15 14.81 0.35
N LEU A 118 -5.15 15.65 0.62
CA LEU A 118 -5.13 17.03 0.15
C LEU A 118 -5.09 17.11 -1.38
N LEU A 119 -4.13 16.41 -2.00
CA LEU A 119 -3.98 16.41 -3.46
C LEU A 119 -5.25 15.88 -4.13
N MET A 120 -5.79 14.77 -3.63
CA MET A 120 -7.00 14.16 -4.17
C MET A 120 -8.21 15.09 -4.11
N ASN A 121 -8.43 15.76 -2.96
CA ASN A 121 -9.53 16.71 -2.83
C ASN A 121 -9.34 17.96 -3.72
N VAL A 122 -8.12 18.47 -3.83
CA VAL A 122 -7.83 19.58 -4.76
C VAL A 122 -8.12 19.16 -6.21
N MET A 123 -7.77 17.93 -6.61
CA MET A 123 -8.09 17.42 -7.95
C MET A 123 -9.59 17.33 -8.19
N LEU A 124 -10.36 16.78 -7.23
CA LEU A 124 -11.82 16.66 -7.34
C LEU A 124 -12.54 18.01 -7.44
N VAL A 125 -12.02 19.06 -6.77
CA VAL A 125 -12.60 20.41 -6.81
C VAL A 125 -12.16 21.18 -8.06
N SER A 126 -10.90 21.00 -8.51
CA SER A 126 -10.32 21.77 -9.62
C SER A 126 -10.78 21.27 -11.01
N PHE A 127 -11.30 20.05 -11.12
CA PHE A 127 -11.73 19.49 -12.40
C PHE A 127 -13.24 19.24 -12.43
N PRO A 128 -13.91 19.56 -13.57
CA PRO A 128 -15.32 19.23 -13.75
C PRO A 128 -15.52 17.70 -13.74
N ALA A 129 -16.74 17.28 -13.41
CA ALA A 129 -17.10 15.89 -13.20
C ALA A 129 -16.71 14.97 -14.37
N GLU A 130 -16.87 15.47 -15.61
CA GLU A 130 -16.59 14.76 -16.86
C GLU A 130 -15.10 14.49 -17.08
N LYS A 131 -14.21 15.26 -16.42
CA LYS A 131 -12.75 15.14 -16.53
C LYS A 131 -12.08 14.63 -15.26
N ARG A 132 -12.84 14.26 -14.24
CA ARG A 132 -12.30 13.74 -12.98
C ARG A 132 -11.53 12.44 -13.14
N GLY A 133 -11.98 11.56 -14.04
CA GLY A 133 -11.28 10.34 -14.36
C GLY A 133 -9.86 10.60 -14.90
N SER A 134 -9.74 11.51 -15.87
CA SER A 134 -8.45 11.93 -16.41
C SER A 134 -7.56 12.57 -15.34
N ALA A 135 -8.13 13.41 -14.48
CA ALA A 135 -7.40 14.05 -13.37
C ALA A 135 -6.91 13.02 -12.35
N MET A 136 -7.77 12.09 -11.96
CA MET A 136 -7.44 11.00 -11.04
C MET A 136 -6.45 10.00 -11.66
N GLY A 137 -6.46 9.83 -12.97
CA GLY A 137 -5.46 9.06 -13.69
C GLY A 137 -4.05 9.67 -13.55
N ILE A 138 -3.92 11.01 -13.62
CA ILE A 138 -2.64 11.71 -13.38
C ILE A 138 -2.24 11.57 -11.89
N PHE A 139 -3.19 11.67 -10.96
CA PHE A 139 -2.93 11.39 -9.55
C PHE A 139 -2.39 9.96 -9.36
N GLY A 140 -3.01 8.97 -9.99
CA GLY A 140 -2.56 7.59 -9.97
C GLY A 140 -1.15 7.39 -10.51
N LEU A 141 -0.77 8.15 -11.56
CA LEU A 141 0.61 8.11 -12.07
C LEU A 141 1.62 8.44 -10.97
N VAL A 142 1.39 9.52 -10.21
CA VAL A 142 2.29 9.92 -9.11
C VAL A 142 2.32 8.88 -7.98
N MET A 143 1.14 8.36 -7.61
CA MET A 143 1.01 7.33 -6.57
C MET A 143 1.75 6.03 -6.90
N ILE A 144 1.92 5.73 -8.19
CA ILE A 144 2.51 4.48 -8.66
C ILE A 144 3.98 4.67 -9.02
N ALA A 145 4.33 5.78 -9.70
CA ALA A 145 5.69 6.01 -10.16
C ALA A 145 6.69 6.15 -9.01
N ALA A 146 6.30 6.77 -7.91
CA ALA A 146 7.17 6.94 -6.76
C ALA A 146 7.57 5.60 -6.10
N PRO A 147 6.62 4.72 -5.72
CA PRO A 147 6.95 3.39 -5.21
C PRO A 147 7.70 2.50 -6.22
N ALA A 148 7.47 2.70 -7.50
CA ALA A 148 8.12 1.94 -8.56
C ALA A 148 9.62 2.22 -8.67
N ILE A 149 9.98 3.50 -8.60
CA ILE A 149 11.37 3.97 -8.71
C ILE A 149 12.13 3.71 -7.39
N GLY A 150 11.42 3.73 -6.26
CA GLY A 150 12.01 3.68 -4.93
C GLY A 150 13.00 2.55 -4.72
N PRO A 151 12.65 1.27 -4.89
CA PRO A 151 13.57 0.16 -4.64
C PRO A 151 14.84 0.19 -5.50
N THR A 152 14.70 0.50 -6.77
CA THR A 152 15.84 0.58 -7.70
C THR A 152 16.79 1.72 -7.33
N LEU A 153 16.23 2.91 -7.05
CA LEU A 153 17.02 4.08 -6.65
C LEU A 153 17.68 3.87 -5.29
N SER A 154 16.95 3.30 -4.32
CA SER A 154 17.49 2.97 -3.00
C SER A 154 18.58 1.92 -3.09
N GLY A 155 18.39 0.86 -3.88
CA GLY A 155 19.41 -0.17 -4.09
C GLY A 155 20.70 0.41 -4.63
N TYR A 156 20.63 1.27 -5.66
CA TYR A 156 21.79 1.95 -6.22
C TYR A 156 22.52 2.83 -5.19
N ILE A 157 21.75 3.64 -4.43
CA ILE A 157 22.34 4.54 -3.43
C ILE A 157 23.02 3.76 -2.31
N VAL A 158 22.35 2.73 -1.76
CA VAL A 158 22.91 1.95 -0.63
C VAL A 158 24.13 1.12 -1.05
N GLU A 159 24.21 0.71 -2.31
CA GLU A 159 25.36 -0.02 -2.84
C GLU A 159 26.61 0.87 -3.05
N HIS A 160 26.41 2.15 -3.39
CA HIS A 160 27.51 3.05 -3.78
C HIS A 160 27.78 4.19 -2.78
N HIS A 161 26.81 4.48 -1.89
CA HIS A 161 26.83 5.60 -0.96
C HIS A 161 26.27 5.22 0.41
N SER A 162 26.37 6.12 1.38
CA SER A 162 25.73 5.97 2.68
C SER A 162 24.19 5.98 2.53
N TRP A 163 23.49 5.17 3.34
CA TRP A 163 22.02 5.20 3.42
C TRP A 163 21.46 6.60 3.76
N ARG A 164 22.24 7.46 4.42
CA ARG A 164 21.87 8.85 4.72
C ARG A 164 21.55 9.65 3.46
N MET A 165 22.22 9.35 2.36
CA MET A 165 21.97 9.99 1.06
C MET A 165 20.53 9.80 0.56
N LEU A 166 19.82 8.76 1.03
CA LEU A 166 18.39 8.57 0.72
C LEU A 166 17.53 9.74 1.24
N PHE A 167 17.90 10.30 2.40
CA PHE A 167 17.22 11.47 2.96
C PHE A 167 17.77 12.77 2.40
N GLU A 168 19.10 12.88 2.28
CA GLU A 168 19.78 14.07 1.77
C GLU A 168 19.30 14.42 0.36
N MET A 169 19.11 13.42 -0.49
CA MET A 169 18.58 13.61 -1.85
C MET A 169 17.13 14.15 -1.84
N ILE A 170 16.32 13.77 -0.86
CA ILE A 170 14.93 14.19 -0.74
C ILE A 170 14.80 15.65 -0.28
N ILE A 171 15.72 16.14 0.56
CA ILE A 171 15.69 17.48 1.16
C ILE A 171 15.55 18.59 0.10
N PRO A 172 16.39 18.69 -0.94
CA PRO A 172 16.28 19.78 -1.92
C PRO A 172 14.92 19.79 -2.64
N PHE A 173 14.38 18.64 -3.00
CA PHE A 173 13.07 18.55 -3.64
C PHE A 173 11.93 18.92 -2.68
N ALA A 174 12.01 18.51 -1.41
CA ALA A 174 11.04 18.89 -0.38
C ALA A 174 11.07 20.40 -0.11
N VAL A 175 12.26 20.99 0.02
CA VAL A 175 12.45 22.44 0.20
C VAL A 175 11.95 23.23 -1.02
N LEU A 176 12.29 22.80 -2.24
CA LEU A 176 11.78 23.45 -3.46
C LEU A 176 10.26 23.38 -3.54
N SER A 177 9.66 22.23 -3.25
CA SER A 177 8.21 22.07 -3.22
C SER A 177 7.56 22.98 -2.17
N LEU A 178 8.16 23.10 -0.99
CA LEU A 178 7.72 24.01 0.07
C LEU A 178 7.81 25.48 -0.37
N LEU A 179 8.94 25.91 -0.92
CA LEU A 179 9.15 27.29 -1.38
C LEU A 179 8.15 27.67 -2.51
N PHE A 180 7.97 26.80 -3.50
CA PHE A 180 6.97 27.00 -4.54
C PHE A 180 5.54 26.98 -3.98
N GLY A 181 5.27 26.17 -2.97
CA GLY A 181 3.99 26.15 -2.24
C GLY A 181 3.72 27.48 -1.53
N ILE A 182 4.71 28.05 -0.86
CA ILE A 182 4.61 29.36 -0.22
C ILE A 182 4.34 30.45 -1.26
N TRP A 183 5.02 30.40 -2.41
CA TRP A 183 4.96 31.46 -3.41
C TRP A 183 3.71 31.39 -4.30
N LYS A 184 3.36 30.22 -4.85
CA LYS A 184 2.35 30.09 -5.93
C LYS A 184 1.05 29.42 -5.55
N LEU A 185 0.96 28.76 -4.39
CA LEU A 185 -0.22 27.98 -4.05
C LEU A 185 -1.39 28.90 -3.68
N LYS A 186 -2.52 28.76 -4.38
CA LYS A 186 -3.76 29.49 -4.13
C LYS A 186 -4.76 28.59 -3.41
N ASN A 187 -5.70 29.20 -2.70
CA ASN A 187 -6.80 28.46 -2.08
C ASN A 187 -7.90 28.25 -3.11
N VAL A 188 -8.27 26.99 -3.32
CA VAL A 188 -9.33 26.55 -4.25
C VAL A 188 -10.43 25.77 -3.54
N MET A 189 -10.26 25.48 -2.25
CA MET A 189 -11.21 24.74 -1.44
C MET A 189 -11.86 25.69 -0.43
N ASP A 190 -13.18 25.55 -0.27
CA ASP A 190 -13.92 26.22 0.78
C ASP A 190 -13.64 25.55 2.12
N THR A 191 -13.50 26.35 3.16
CA THR A 191 -13.25 25.87 4.52
C THR A 191 -14.45 26.15 5.42
N ARG A 192 -14.67 25.26 6.39
CA ARG A 192 -15.70 25.41 7.41
C ARG A 192 -15.09 25.42 8.80
N LYS A 193 -15.72 26.17 9.70
CA LYS A 193 -15.35 26.14 11.13
C LYS A 193 -15.95 24.89 11.75
N VAL A 194 -15.18 23.81 11.78
CA VAL A 194 -15.51 22.58 12.52
C VAL A 194 -14.64 22.51 13.77
N SER A 195 -15.17 21.98 14.86
CA SER A 195 -14.42 21.72 16.10
C SER A 195 -13.76 20.35 16.04
N LEU A 196 -12.54 20.26 16.59
CA LEU A 196 -11.87 18.96 16.71
C LEU A 196 -12.41 18.22 17.93
N ASP A 197 -12.99 17.06 17.70
CA ASP A 197 -13.36 16.17 18.80
C ASP A 197 -12.14 15.32 19.21
N TYR A 198 -11.48 15.76 20.29
CA TYR A 198 -10.28 15.10 20.83
C TYR A 198 -10.54 13.65 21.24
N LEU A 199 -11.75 13.34 21.76
CA LEU A 199 -12.10 11.99 22.15
C LEU A 199 -12.20 11.05 20.96
N SER A 200 -12.80 11.49 19.86
CA SER A 200 -12.81 10.76 18.58
C SER A 200 -11.41 10.57 18.04
N LEU A 201 -10.54 11.56 18.16
CA LEU A 201 -9.15 11.44 17.73
C LEU A 201 -8.40 10.36 18.56
N VAL A 202 -8.60 10.33 19.87
CA VAL A 202 -8.00 9.30 20.76
C VAL A 202 -8.50 7.90 20.38
N PHE A 203 -9.81 7.70 20.22
CA PHE A 203 -10.35 6.40 19.83
C PHE A 203 -9.93 5.98 18.43
N SER A 204 -9.84 6.92 17.49
CA SER A 204 -9.30 6.67 16.15
C SER A 204 -7.83 6.24 16.22
N THR A 205 -7.01 6.94 17.02
CA THR A 205 -5.59 6.64 17.22
C THR A 205 -5.37 5.24 17.81
N ILE A 206 -6.05 4.92 18.91
CA ILE A 206 -5.98 3.62 19.55
C ILE A 206 -6.53 2.52 18.61
N GLY A 207 -7.65 2.82 17.94
CA GLY A 207 -8.33 1.89 17.07
C GLY A 207 -7.50 1.51 15.84
N PHE A 208 -7.20 2.46 14.99
CA PHE A 208 -6.40 2.21 13.79
C PHE A 208 -4.95 1.86 14.12
N GLY A 209 -4.34 2.53 15.11
CA GLY A 209 -3.00 2.24 15.57
C GLY A 209 -2.88 0.82 16.13
N GLY A 210 -3.81 0.40 16.99
CA GLY A 210 -3.84 -0.96 17.56
C GLY A 210 -4.01 -2.04 16.49
N LEU A 211 -4.94 -1.84 15.53
CA LEU A 211 -5.11 -2.79 14.42
C LEU A 211 -3.86 -2.84 13.52
N LEU A 212 -3.37 -1.70 13.06
CA LEU A 212 -2.21 -1.65 12.16
C LEU A 212 -0.97 -2.27 12.82
N TYR A 213 -0.72 -1.95 14.10
CA TYR A 213 0.38 -2.54 14.85
C TYR A 213 0.21 -4.05 15.03
N GLY A 214 -0.96 -4.48 15.49
CA GLY A 214 -1.25 -5.89 15.76
C GLY A 214 -1.14 -6.75 14.50
N PHE A 215 -1.76 -6.34 13.40
CA PHE A 215 -1.68 -7.06 12.12
C PHE A 215 -0.26 -7.01 11.52
N SER A 216 0.44 -5.89 11.59
CA SER A 216 1.82 -5.81 11.12
C SER A 216 2.76 -6.74 11.90
N SER A 217 2.55 -6.88 13.21
CA SER A 217 3.37 -7.73 14.08
C SER A 217 3.00 -9.21 14.04
N ALA A 218 1.79 -9.56 13.56
CA ALA A 218 1.30 -10.94 13.54
C ALA A 218 2.15 -11.87 12.65
N GLY A 219 2.73 -11.33 11.56
CA GLY A 219 3.61 -12.07 10.67
C GLY A 219 4.91 -12.54 11.33
N ASP A 220 5.47 -11.71 12.22
CA ASP A 220 6.76 -11.96 12.87
C ASP A 220 6.61 -12.68 14.22
N LYS A 221 5.71 -12.18 15.09
CA LYS A 221 5.51 -12.68 16.46
C LYS A 221 4.52 -13.84 16.55
N GLY A 222 3.70 -14.01 15.52
CA GLY A 222 2.62 -14.99 15.51
C GLY A 222 1.34 -14.50 16.21
N TRP A 223 0.21 -15.08 15.84
CA TRP A 223 -1.13 -14.71 16.33
C TRP A 223 -1.36 -14.99 17.82
N GLY A 224 -0.57 -15.91 18.41
CA GLY A 224 -0.65 -16.25 19.83
C GLY A 224 0.10 -15.31 20.78
N ASP A 225 0.86 -14.35 20.25
CA ASP A 225 1.59 -13.39 21.06
C ASP A 225 0.62 -12.43 21.78
N PRO A 226 0.73 -12.26 23.13
CA PRO A 226 -0.15 -11.38 23.91
C PRO A 226 -0.23 -9.96 23.39
N LEU A 227 0.86 -9.45 22.83
CA LEU A 227 0.96 -8.10 22.31
C LEU A 227 0.20 -7.96 20.98
N VAL A 228 0.18 -9.03 20.15
CA VAL A 228 -0.55 -9.08 18.87
C VAL A 228 -2.05 -9.11 19.12
N TYR A 229 -2.55 -10.16 19.81
CA TYR A 229 -4.00 -10.24 20.01
C TYR A 229 -4.53 -9.17 20.97
N GLY A 230 -3.72 -8.71 21.93
CA GLY A 230 -4.08 -7.63 22.84
C GLY A 230 -4.26 -6.30 22.11
N THR A 231 -3.32 -5.91 21.25
CA THR A 231 -3.43 -4.66 20.47
C THR A 231 -4.55 -4.72 19.44
N ILE A 232 -4.79 -5.87 18.78
CA ILE A 232 -5.92 -6.07 17.87
C ILE A 232 -7.25 -5.93 18.62
N THR A 233 -7.38 -6.56 19.80
CA THR A 233 -8.62 -6.53 20.59
C THR A 233 -8.90 -5.13 21.09
N ILE A 234 -7.93 -4.46 21.70
CA ILE A 234 -8.06 -3.07 22.18
C ILE A 234 -8.38 -2.15 21.01
N GLY A 235 -7.67 -2.32 19.87
CA GLY A 235 -7.92 -1.56 18.66
C GLY A 235 -9.33 -1.76 18.11
N ALA A 236 -9.83 -2.98 18.06
CA ALA A 236 -11.18 -3.30 17.62
C ALA A 236 -12.24 -2.67 18.53
N ILE A 237 -12.10 -2.77 19.85
CA ILE A 237 -13.01 -2.14 20.81
C ILE A 237 -13.01 -0.62 20.64
N ALA A 238 -11.84 0.00 20.53
CA ALA A 238 -11.72 1.44 20.35
C ALA A 238 -12.37 1.89 19.03
N LEU A 239 -12.23 1.12 17.94
CA LEU A 239 -12.90 1.40 16.66
C LEU A 239 -14.41 1.26 16.75
N ILE A 240 -14.91 0.25 17.44
CA ILE A 240 -16.35 0.09 17.65
C ILE A 240 -16.90 1.32 18.38
N ILE A 241 -16.26 1.78 19.47
CA ILE A 241 -16.65 2.99 20.18
C ILE A 241 -16.56 4.21 19.26
N PHE A 242 -15.48 4.34 18.48
CA PHE A 242 -15.30 5.41 17.51
C PHE A 242 -16.44 5.43 16.49
N ILE A 243 -16.78 4.29 15.88
CA ILE A 243 -17.85 4.17 14.87
C ILE A 243 -19.18 4.61 15.45
N PHE A 244 -19.57 4.08 16.62
CA PHE A 244 -20.84 4.46 17.27
C PHE A 244 -20.89 5.96 17.60
N LYS A 245 -19.78 6.53 18.06
CA LYS A 245 -19.69 7.96 18.33
C LYS A 245 -19.82 8.78 17.04
N GLN A 246 -19.08 8.43 15.95
CA GLN A 246 -19.15 9.16 14.69
C GLN A 246 -20.54 9.13 14.05
N LEU A 247 -21.29 8.03 14.21
CA LEU A 247 -22.65 7.92 13.68
C LEU A 247 -23.67 8.80 14.42
N ARG A 248 -23.37 9.17 15.68
CA ARG A 248 -24.27 10.00 16.52
C ARG A 248 -23.93 11.49 16.51
N MET A 249 -22.71 11.86 16.08
CA MET A 249 -22.29 13.25 16.06
C MET A 249 -22.90 14.02 14.88
N GLU A 250 -23.23 15.29 15.07
CA GLU A 250 -23.65 16.18 13.96
C GLU A 250 -22.50 16.52 13.04
N GLU A 251 -21.34 16.88 13.61
CA GLU A 251 -20.08 17.15 12.88
C GLU A 251 -19.02 16.09 13.22
N PRO A 252 -19.08 14.91 12.60
CA PRO A 252 -18.15 13.83 12.89
C PRO A 252 -16.76 14.12 12.31
N LEU A 253 -15.70 13.61 12.98
CA LEU A 253 -14.33 13.61 12.44
C LEU A 253 -14.27 12.88 11.09
N LEU A 254 -15.00 11.77 10.99
CA LEU A 254 -15.12 10.93 9.81
C LEU A 254 -16.59 10.55 9.60
N ASP A 255 -17.25 11.13 8.60
CA ASP A 255 -18.70 10.89 8.38
C ASP A 255 -18.94 9.50 7.76
N LEU A 256 -19.10 8.50 8.63
CA LEU A 256 -19.39 7.12 8.22
C LEU A 256 -20.78 6.94 7.61
N ARG A 257 -21.67 7.94 7.74
CA ARG A 257 -23.00 7.92 7.11
C ARG A 257 -22.92 7.96 5.57
N ILE A 258 -21.74 8.23 5.00
CA ILE A 258 -21.53 8.13 3.55
C ILE A 258 -21.67 6.70 3.01
N TYR A 259 -21.59 5.67 3.85
CA TYR A 259 -21.88 4.29 3.44
C TYR A 259 -23.35 4.05 3.05
N LYS A 260 -24.26 5.00 3.35
CA LYS A 260 -25.64 4.98 2.80
C LYS A 260 -25.68 5.12 1.27
N TYR A 261 -24.61 5.62 0.65
CA TYR A 261 -24.50 5.70 -0.82
C TYR A 261 -24.00 4.36 -1.36
N PRO A 262 -24.87 3.55 -2.04
CA PRO A 262 -24.53 2.16 -2.38
C PRO A 262 -23.29 2.03 -3.27
N MET A 263 -23.08 2.99 -4.18
CA MET A 263 -21.92 2.95 -5.07
C MET A 263 -20.62 3.29 -4.36
N PHE A 264 -20.66 4.15 -3.33
CA PHE A 264 -19.51 4.38 -2.47
C PHE A 264 -19.18 3.14 -1.63
N ALA A 265 -20.21 2.52 -1.02
CA ALA A 265 -20.04 1.31 -0.21
C ALA A 265 -19.44 0.17 -1.05
N LEU A 266 -19.99 -0.09 -2.24
CA LEU A 266 -19.48 -1.11 -3.15
C LEU A 266 -18.05 -0.82 -3.60
N ALA A 267 -17.75 0.43 -3.98
CA ALA A 267 -16.41 0.85 -4.37
C ALA A 267 -15.40 0.68 -3.22
N SER A 268 -15.80 0.98 -1.99
CA SER A 268 -14.98 0.82 -0.79
C SER A 268 -14.65 -0.66 -0.52
N ILE A 269 -15.65 -1.56 -0.63
CA ILE A 269 -15.46 -3.01 -0.48
C ILE A 269 -14.50 -3.54 -1.57
N ILE A 270 -14.74 -3.17 -2.83
CA ILE A 270 -13.86 -3.59 -3.92
C ILE A 270 -12.44 -3.04 -3.72
N SER A 271 -12.31 -1.79 -3.29
CA SER A 271 -11.00 -1.19 -2.99
C SER A 271 -10.27 -1.94 -1.88
N ALA A 272 -10.98 -2.40 -0.84
CA ALA A 272 -10.41 -3.23 0.22
C ALA A 272 -9.86 -4.55 -0.33
N VAL A 273 -10.66 -5.28 -1.11
CA VAL A 273 -10.27 -6.57 -1.69
C VAL A 273 -9.11 -6.41 -2.68
N VAL A 274 -9.16 -5.37 -3.52
CA VAL A 274 -8.10 -5.03 -4.50
C VAL A 274 -6.81 -4.65 -3.79
N SER A 275 -6.88 -3.95 -2.64
CA SER A 275 -5.69 -3.62 -1.84
C SER A 275 -4.98 -4.87 -1.35
N VAL A 276 -5.71 -5.86 -0.83
CA VAL A 276 -5.12 -7.16 -0.45
C VAL A 276 -4.44 -7.84 -1.64
N ALA A 277 -5.11 -7.87 -2.79
CA ALA A 277 -4.54 -8.44 -4.02
C ALA A 277 -3.29 -7.67 -4.49
N MET A 278 -3.26 -6.35 -4.36
CA MET A 278 -2.10 -5.52 -4.72
C MET A 278 -0.90 -5.83 -3.82
N PHE A 279 -1.11 -5.84 -2.50
CA PHE A 279 -0.05 -6.12 -1.53
C PHE A 279 0.53 -7.53 -1.69
N SER A 280 -0.28 -8.54 -2.12
CA SER A 280 0.24 -9.87 -2.41
C SER A 280 1.38 -9.85 -3.42
N GLY A 281 1.24 -9.13 -4.52
CA GLY A 281 2.30 -9.02 -5.52
C GLY A 281 3.52 -8.24 -5.05
N MET A 282 3.32 -7.21 -4.21
CA MET A 282 4.42 -6.42 -3.66
C MET A 282 5.28 -7.21 -2.66
N ILE A 283 4.72 -8.23 -2.02
CA ILE A 283 5.42 -9.03 -1.00
C ILE A 283 5.92 -10.34 -1.59
N LEU A 284 5.05 -11.10 -2.27
CA LEU A 284 5.37 -12.45 -2.72
C LEU A 284 6.37 -12.46 -3.90
N THR A 285 6.26 -11.50 -4.83
CA THR A 285 7.17 -11.46 -5.98
C THR A 285 8.63 -11.19 -5.57
N PRO A 286 8.93 -10.16 -4.73
CA PRO A 286 10.29 -9.99 -4.19
C PRO A 286 10.75 -11.16 -3.33
N ALA A 287 9.86 -11.75 -2.51
CA ALA A 287 10.20 -12.91 -1.69
C ALA A 287 10.64 -14.10 -2.56
N TYR A 288 9.91 -14.40 -3.63
CA TYR A 288 10.30 -15.42 -4.58
C TYR A 288 11.66 -15.11 -5.23
N VAL A 289 11.82 -13.91 -5.77
CA VAL A 289 13.02 -13.51 -6.51
C VAL A 289 14.27 -13.51 -5.62
N GLN A 290 14.15 -13.04 -4.38
CA GLN A 290 15.30 -12.93 -3.48
C GLN A 290 15.58 -14.22 -2.72
N GLN A 291 14.56 -14.89 -2.18
CA GLN A 291 14.76 -16.02 -1.28
C GLN A 291 14.79 -17.37 -2.01
N VAL A 292 14.03 -17.53 -3.09
CA VAL A 292 14.04 -18.78 -3.88
C VAL A 292 15.12 -18.73 -4.97
N ARG A 293 15.23 -17.58 -5.67
CA ARG A 293 16.18 -17.41 -6.79
C ARG A 293 17.53 -16.87 -6.35
N GLY A 294 17.69 -16.37 -5.13
CA GLY A 294 18.95 -15.81 -4.62
C GLY A 294 19.40 -14.52 -5.33
N ILE A 295 18.45 -13.78 -5.93
CA ILE A 295 18.74 -12.57 -6.69
C ILE A 295 18.82 -11.38 -5.73
N SER A 296 19.79 -10.48 -5.96
CA SER A 296 19.97 -9.31 -5.10
C SER A 296 18.73 -8.41 -5.08
N PRO A 297 18.49 -7.68 -3.99
CA PRO A 297 17.36 -6.74 -3.88
C PRO A 297 17.30 -5.72 -5.02
N PHE A 298 18.45 -5.23 -5.49
CA PHE A 298 18.53 -4.30 -6.60
C PHE A 298 17.99 -4.90 -7.91
N HIS A 299 18.43 -6.11 -8.27
CA HIS A 299 17.96 -6.81 -9.47
C HIS A 299 16.49 -7.22 -9.33
N ALA A 300 16.04 -7.57 -8.13
CA ALA A 300 14.60 -7.80 -7.87
C ALA A 300 13.77 -6.54 -8.13
N GLY A 301 14.26 -5.37 -7.74
CA GLY A 301 13.64 -4.07 -8.06
C GLY A 301 13.59 -3.81 -9.57
N LEU A 302 14.69 -4.07 -10.27
CA LEU A 302 14.75 -3.93 -11.75
C LEU A 302 13.74 -4.84 -12.45
N MET A 303 13.53 -6.07 -11.97
CA MET A 303 12.53 -6.98 -12.53
C MET A 303 11.09 -6.46 -12.38
N MET A 304 10.80 -5.74 -11.31
CA MET A 304 9.46 -5.17 -11.06
C MET A 304 9.23 -3.86 -11.81
N LEU A 305 10.31 -3.17 -12.21
CA LEU A 305 10.27 -1.84 -12.81
C LEU A 305 9.41 -1.77 -14.10
N PRO A 306 9.50 -2.71 -15.07
CA PRO A 306 8.66 -2.67 -16.26
C PRO A 306 7.16 -2.66 -15.95
N GLY A 307 6.72 -3.50 -14.99
CA GLY A 307 5.34 -3.53 -14.54
C GLY A 307 4.87 -2.21 -13.94
N ALA A 308 5.71 -1.61 -13.11
CA ALA A 308 5.43 -0.32 -12.50
C ALA A 308 5.39 0.82 -13.53
N ILE A 309 6.28 0.82 -14.50
CA ILE A 309 6.28 1.79 -15.63
C ILE A 309 4.99 1.65 -16.43
N VAL A 310 4.60 0.44 -16.81
CA VAL A 310 3.35 0.19 -17.55
C VAL A 310 2.15 0.68 -16.75
N MET A 311 2.09 0.37 -15.45
CA MET A 311 1.00 0.83 -14.58
C MET A 311 0.95 2.37 -14.49
N ALA A 312 2.10 3.02 -14.37
CA ALA A 312 2.20 4.47 -14.31
C ALA A 312 1.71 5.14 -15.61
N PHE A 313 2.19 4.68 -16.77
CA PHE A 313 1.78 5.23 -18.07
C PHE A 313 0.32 4.93 -18.40
N MET A 314 -0.17 3.76 -18.02
CA MET A 314 -1.58 3.38 -18.23
C MET A 314 -2.54 4.17 -17.35
N SER A 315 -2.13 4.65 -16.19
CA SER A 315 -3.02 5.35 -15.26
C SER A 315 -3.73 6.57 -15.88
N PRO A 316 -3.07 7.53 -16.56
CA PRO A 316 -3.73 8.63 -17.26
C PRO A 316 -4.62 8.15 -18.43
N ILE A 317 -4.20 7.10 -19.14
CA ILE A 317 -4.98 6.51 -20.25
C ILE A 317 -6.27 5.91 -19.69
N THR A 318 -6.17 5.14 -18.60
CA THR A 318 -7.30 4.55 -17.90
C THR A 318 -8.26 5.61 -17.36
N GLY A 319 -7.72 6.74 -16.88
CA GLY A 319 -8.53 7.89 -16.49
C GLY A 319 -9.40 8.43 -17.61
N LYS A 320 -8.84 8.58 -18.82
CA LYS A 320 -9.62 8.98 -20.02
C LYS A 320 -10.61 7.92 -20.45
N LEU A 321 -10.23 6.65 -20.39
CA LEU A 321 -11.11 5.54 -20.70
C LEU A 321 -12.28 5.46 -19.69
N PHE A 322 -12.02 5.75 -18.42
CA PHE A 322 -13.06 5.84 -17.39
C PHE A 322 -14.07 6.94 -17.72
N ASP A 323 -13.63 8.12 -18.13
CA ASP A 323 -14.53 9.22 -18.51
C ASP A 323 -15.42 8.81 -19.69
N LYS A 324 -14.93 7.96 -20.63
CA LYS A 324 -15.66 7.48 -21.79
C LYS A 324 -16.54 6.27 -21.50
N PHE A 325 -15.99 5.20 -20.95
CA PHE A 325 -16.63 3.89 -20.82
C PHE A 325 -17.20 3.61 -19.41
N GLY A 326 -16.79 4.37 -18.40
CA GLY A 326 -17.21 4.19 -17.01
C GLY A 326 -16.44 3.09 -16.27
N PRO A 327 -16.73 2.86 -14.97
CA PRO A 327 -15.94 2.00 -14.08
C PRO A 327 -16.10 0.50 -14.34
N ARG A 328 -17.33 0.07 -14.70
CA ARG A 328 -17.68 -1.37 -14.79
C ARG A 328 -16.82 -2.12 -15.80
N ILE A 329 -16.72 -1.59 -17.00
CA ILE A 329 -15.97 -2.23 -18.10
C ILE A 329 -14.49 -2.28 -17.77
N LEU A 330 -13.93 -1.17 -17.29
CA LEU A 330 -12.50 -1.10 -16.96
C LEU A 330 -12.16 -2.02 -15.79
N ALA A 331 -12.95 -1.97 -14.70
CA ALA A 331 -12.73 -2.84 -13.55
C ALA A 331 -12.85 -4.32 -13.92
N PHE A 332 -13.84 -4.69 -14.74
CA PHE A 332 -14.04 -6.07 -15.18
C PHE A 332 -12.84 -6.56 -16.01
N ILE A 333 -12.43 -5.82 -17.04
CA ILE A 333 -11.28 -6.18 -17.87
C ILE A 333 -10.00 -6.20 -17.05
N GLY A 334 -9.74 -5.15 -16.25
CA GLY A 334 -8.54 -5.04 -15.42
C GLY A 334 -8.43 -6.16 -14.39
N LEU A 335 -9.55 -6.50 -13.70
CA LEU A 335 -9.56 -7.60 -12.74
C LEU A 335 -9.45 -8.97 -13.39
N THR A 336 -10.03 -9.17 -14.59
CA THR A 336 -9.83 -10.41 -15.35
C THR A 336 -8.34 -10.60 -15.67
N ILE A 337 -7.68 -9.59 -16.22
CA ILE A 337 -6.24 -9.63 -16.53
C ILE A 337 -5.43 -9.87 -15.25
N THR A 338 -5.73 -9.15 -14.17
CA THR A 338 -5.02 -9.29 -12.89
C THR A 338 -5.19 -10.69 -12.30
N THR A 339 -6.41 -11.25 -12.33
CA THR A 339 -6.71 -12.58 -11.79
C THR A 339 -5.98 -13.66 -12.60
N VAL A 340 -6.05 -13.59 -13.93
CA VAL A 340 -5.36 -14.54 -14.81
C VAL A 340 -3.84 -14.44 -14.64
N ALA A 341 -3.28 -13.24 -14.62
CA ALA A 341 -1.84 -13.06 -14.41
C ALA A 341 -1.40 -13.55 -13.01
N THR A 342 -2.22 -13.30 -11.97
CA THR A 342 -1.92 -13.81 -10.61
C THR A 342 -1.97 -15.33 -10.56
N TYR A 343 -2.90 -15.96 -11.30
CA TYR A 343 -2.94 -17.42 -11.45
C TYR A 343 -1.66 -17.95 -12.11
N PHE A 344 -1.13 -17.30 -13.13
CA PHE A 344 0.16 -17.72 -13.72
C PHE A 344 1.32 -17.64 -12.73
N LEU A 345 1.28 -16.72 -11.75
CA LEU A 345 2.27 -16.68 -10.67
C LEU A 345 2.15 -17.85 -9.67
N THR A 346 1.08 -18.65 -9.69
CA THR A 346 0.99 -19.90 -8.90
C THR A 346 1.80 -21.06 -9.52
N LYS A 347 2.33 -20.86 -10.73
CA LYS A 347 3.08 -21.86 -11.48
C LYS A 347 4.58 -21.54 -11.52
N LEU A 348 5.08 -20.79 -10.54
CA LEU A 348 6.51 -20.51 -10.44
C LEU A 348 7.27 -21.77 -10.07
N GLU A 349 8.42 -21.97 -10.69
CA GLU A 349 9.38 -23.04 -10.47
C GLU A 349 10.70 -22.48 -9.95
N VAL A 350 11.58 -23.32 -9.42
CA VAL A 350 12.89 -22.87 -8.91
C VAL A 350 13.73 -22.18 -10.00
N ASP A 351 13.54 -22.61 -11.24
CA ASP A 351 14.29 -22.15 -12.43
C ASP A 351 13.46 -21.32 -13.43
N SER A 352 12.25 -20.87 -13.04
CA SER A 352 11.41 -20.03 -13.91
C SER A 352 12.22 -18.88 -14.55
N SER A 353 12.05 -18.68 -15.87
CA SER A 353 12.85 -17.69 -16.60
C SER A 353 12.56 -16.25 -16.14
N TYR A 354 13.58 -15.42 -16.17
CA TYR A 354 13.47 -13.98 -15.88
C TYR A 354 12.37 -13.31 -16.72
N THR A 355 12.34 -13.61 -18.01
CA THR A 355 11.36 -13.06 -18.96
C THR A 355 9.94 -13.44 -18.56
N TYR A 356 9.71 -14.69 -18.13
CA TYR A 356 8.40 -15.13 -17.66
C TYR A 356 7.92 -14.31 -16.47
N ILE A 357 8.74 -14.15 -15.44
CA ILE A 357 8.39 -13.42 -14.23
C ILE A 357 8.08 -11.95 -14.54
N ILE A 358 8.97 -11.29 -15.29
CA ILE A 358 8.79 -9.89 -15.72
C ILE A 358 7.50 -9.72 -16.52
N THR A 359 7.25 -10.61 -17.48
CA THR A 359 6.08 -10.53 -18.37
C THR A 359 4.79 -10.69 -17.57
N VAL A 360 4.69 -11.75 -16.76
CA VAL A 360 3.47 -12.02 -15.97
C VAL A 360 3.23 -10.90 -14.96
N TYR A 361 4.28 -10.43 -14.29
CA TYR A 361 4.16 -9.29 -13.36
C TYR A 361 3.73 -8.01 -14.07
N THR A 362 4.28 -7.73 -15.24
CA THR A 362 3.93 -6.55 -16.05
C THR A 362 2.49 -6.60 -16.54
N VAL A 363 2.02 -7.76 -17.03
CA VAL A 363 0.62 -7.97 -17.43
C VAL A 363 -0.32 -7.78 -16.23
N ARG A 364 0.07 -8.28 -15.06
CA ARG A 364 -0.68 -8.08 -13.81
C ARG A 364 -0.80 -6.60 -13.45
N MET A 365 0.30 -5.82 -13.55
CA MET A 365 0.30 -4.39 -13.27
C MET A 365 -0.50 -3.59 -14.29
N PHE A 366 -0.47 -4.00 -15.57
CA PHE A 366 -1.35 -3.45 -16.60
C PHE A 366 -2.82 -3.63 -16.22
N GLY A 367 -3.25 -4.83 -15.81
CA GLY A 367 -4.62 -5.07 -15.34
C GLY A 367 -4.99 -4.19 -14.14
N MET A 368 -4.08 -4.12 -13.15
CA MET A 368 -4.30 -3.35 -11.92
C MET A 368 -4.45 -1.83 -12.19
N SER A 369 -3.77 -1.29 -13.20
CA SER A 369 -3.89 0.11 -13.61
C SER A 369 -5.32 0.51 -14.02
N MET A 370 -6.09 -0.46 -14.55
CA MET A 370 -7.48 -0.26 -14.98
C MET A 370 -8.49 -0.35 -13.83
N VAL A 371 -8.04 -0.64 -12.61
CA VAL A 371 -8.92 -0.98 -11.48
C VAL A 371 -8.95 0.11 -10.42
N MET A 372 -7.79 0.46 -9.84
CA MET A 372 -7.73 1.28 -8.62
C MET A 372 -8.39 2.65 -8.78
N MET A 373 -7.93 3.45 -9.77
CA MET A 373 -8.42 4.82 -9.94
C MET A 373 -9.88 4.88 -10.41
N PRO A 374 -10.36 4.07 -11.38
CA PRO A 374 -11.76 4.03 -11.77
C PRO A 374 -12.73 3.71 -10.64
N ILE A 375 -12.41 2.72 -9.80
CA ILE A 375 -13.28 2.31 -8.69
C ILE A 375 -13.38 3.44 -7.67
N MET A 376 -12.22 3.98 -7.25
CA MET A 376 -12.16 5.06 -6.28
C MET A 376 -12.87 6.32 -6.79
N THR A 377 -12.62 6.74 -8.03
CA THR A 377 -13.24 7.91 -8.64
C THR A 377 -14.75 7.76 -8.72
N ASN A 378 -15.23 6.57 -9.11
CA ASN A 378 -16.67 6.30 -9.18
C ASN A 378 -17.34 6.34 -7.80
N GLY A 379 -16.70 5.77 -6.79
CA GLY A 379 -17.14 5.84 -5.40
C GLY A 379 -17.29 7.28 -4.91
N LEU A 380 -16.26 8.10 -5.12
CA LEU A 380 -16.27 9.51 -4.71
C LEU A 380 -17.27 10.35 -5.52
N ASN A 381 -17.46 10.06 -6.80
CA ASN A 381 -18.47 10.72 -7.63
C ASN A 381 -19.90 10.44 -7.17
N SER A 382 -20.14 9.39 -6.38
CA SER A 382 -21.45 9.09 -5.79
C SER A 382 -21.79 9.93 -4.55
N LEU A 383 -20.81 10.68 -4.05
CA LEU A 383 -20.98 11.52 -2.86
C LEU A 383 -21.28 12.98 -3.24
N PRO A 384 -22.05 13.69 -2.39
CA PRO A 384 -22.11 15.14 -2.45
C PRO A 384 -20.71 15.73 -2.29
N MET A 385 -20.41 16.82 -3.00
CA MET A 385 -19.07 17.43 -3.03
C MET A 385 -18.53 17.77 -1.62
N LEU A 386 -19.42 18.20 -0.73
CA LEU A 386 -19.11 18.53 0.66
C LEU A 386 -18.65 17.31 1.50
N LYS A 387 -18.97 16.09 1.06
CA LYS A 387 -18.61 14.85 1.74
C LYS A 387 -17.37 14.18 1.13
N ASN A 388 -16.83 14.70 0.04
CA ASN A 388 -15.62 14.17 -0.61
C ASN A 388 -14.41 14.08 0.34
N PRO A 389 -14.13 15.07 1.24
CA PRO A 389 -13.02 14.92 2.19
C PRO A 389 -13.15 13.70 3.08
N HIS A 390 -14.36 13.42 3.59
CA HIS A 390 -14.63 12.21 4.38
C HIS A 390 -14.51 10.95 3.54
N GLY A 391 -15.05 10.96 2.29
CA GLY A 391 -14.94 9.83 1.36
C GLY A 391 -13.50 9.48 1.03
N THR A 392 -12.68 10.50 0.77
CA THR A 392 -11.25 10.35 0.50
C THR A 392 -10.50 9.76 1.69
N ALA A 393 -10.73 10.31 2.90
CA ALA A 393 -10.10 9.80 4.12
C ALA A 393 -10.52 8.36 4.43
N ILE A 394 -11.80 8.02 4.29
CA ILE A 394 -12.31 6.66 4.47
C ILE A 394 -11.67 5.71 3.45
N ASN A 395 -11.63 6.07 2.17
CA ASN A 395 -11.03 5.21 1.14
C ASN A 395 -9.54 4.94 1.43
N ASN A 396 -8.77 5.97 1.77
CA ASN A 396 -7.35 5.80 2.12
C ASN A 396 -7.17 4.95 3.40
N THR A 397 -8.02 5.16 4.42
CA THR A 397 -8.01 4.35 5.65
C THR A 397 -8.33 2.89 5.34
N VAL A 398 -9.37 2.63 4.55
CA VAL A 398 -9.75 1.27 4.14
C VAL A 398 -8.62 0.59 3.38
N GLN A 399 -7.96 1.29 2.45
CA GLN A 399 -6.81 0.74 1.72
C GLN A 399 -5.65 0.39 2.66
N GLN A 400 -5.31 1.26 3.61
CA GLN A 400 -4.22 1.02 4.58
C GLN A 400 -4.53 -0.18 5.49
N VAL A 401 -5.71 -0.18 6.08
CA VAL A 401 -6.13 -1.25 7.01
C VAL A 401 -6.26 -2.59 6.27
N SER A 402 -6.90 -2.59 5.10
CA SER A 402 -7.04 -3.80 4.29
C SER A 402 -5.69 -4.32 3.78
N GLY A 403 -4.76 -3.41 3.46
CA GLY A 403 -3.38 -3.77 3.12
C GLY A 403 -2.67 -4.46 4.28
N ALA A 404 -2.75 -3.90 5.48
CA ALA A 404 -2.13 -4.48 6.68
C ALA A 404 -2.73 -5.84 7.05
N ILE A 405 -4.07 -5.94 7.08
CA ILE A 405 -4.78 -7.20 7.35
C ILE A 405 -4.45 -8.24 6.27
N GLY A 406 -4.52 -7.83 5.00
CA GLY A 406 -4.22 -8.71 3.86
C GLY A 406 -2.80 -9.25 3.90
N THR A 407 -1.83 -8.39 4.19
CA THR A 407 -0.42 -8.79 4.38
C THR A 407 -0.29 -9.82 5.50
N ALA A 408 -0.86 -9.56 6.67
CA ALA A 408 -0.80 -10.47 7.81
C ALA A 408 -1.41 -11.84 7.49
N ILE A 409 -2.57 -11.86 6.85
CA ILE A 409 -3.23 -13.10 6.43
C ILE A 409 -2.37 -13.85 5.40
N LEU A 410 -1.89 -13.17 4.36
CA LEU A 410 -1.10 -13.81 3.30
C LEU A 410 0.23 -14.35 3.83
N VAL A 411 0.93 -13.61 4.68
CA VAL A 411 2.18 -14.08 5.31
C VAL A 411 1.90 -15.27 6.24
N THR A 412 0.80 -15.24 6.99
CA THR A 412 0.39 -16.39 7.83
C THR A 412 0.10 -17.63 7.00
N VAL A 413 -0.67 -17.47 5.92
CA VAL A 413 -0.97 -18.58 4.98
C VAL A 413 0.32 -19.14 4.39
N MET A 414 1.22 -18.27 3.95
CA MET A 414 2.52 -18.65 3.41
C MET A 414 3.35 -19.44 4.44
N ASN A 415 3.52 -18.90 5.65
CA ASN A 415 4.33 -19.52 6.69
C ASN A 415 3.77 -20.88 7.15
N ASN A 416 2.44 -20.98 7.27
CA ASN A 416 1.80 -22.25 7.64
C ASN A 416 2.00 -23.30 6.55
N HIS A 417 1.85 -22.93 5.29
CA HIS A 417 2.05 -23.84 4.17
C HIS A 417 3.53 -24.25 4.04
N ILE A 418 4.48 -23.32 4.23
CA ILE A 418 5.91 -23.61 4.28
C ILE A 418 6.22 -24.67 5.33
N LYS A 419 5.68 -24.51 6.55
CA LYS A 419 5.89 -25.48 7.64
C LYS A 419 5.32 -26.86 7.30
N SER A 420 4.12 -26.91 6.73
CA SER A 420 3.46 -28.16 6.32
C SER A 420 4.26 -28.85 5.20
N SER A 421 4.59 -28.14 4.13
CA SER A 421 5.37 -28.64 3.00
C SER A 421 6.78 -29.09 3.43
N ALA A 422 7.47 -28.32 4.27
CA ALA A 422 8.77 -28.72 4.80
C ALA A 422 8.73 -30.01 5.60
N THR A 423 7.67 -30.20 6.40
CA THR A 423 7.48 -31.42 7.20
C THR A 423 7.21 -32.63 6.29
N GLU A 424 6.37 -32.45 5.28
CA GLU A 424 6.04 -33.49 4.31
C GLU A 424 7.26 -33.90 3.46
N LEU A 425 7.99 -32.93 2.92
CA LEU A 425 9.22 -33.16 2.15
C LEU A 425 10.31 -33.82 3.00
N ALA A 426 10.45 -33.47 4.28
CA ALA A 426 11.39 -34.11 5.19
C ALA A 426 10.99 -35.57 5.47
N ALA A 427 9.69 -35.83 5.64
CA ALA A 427 9.17 -37.21 5.82
C ALA A 427 9.38 -38.07 4.57
N GLU A 428 9.12 -37.51 3.36
CA GLU A 428 9.40 -38.21 2.10
C GLU A 428 10.89 -38.49 1.90
N ALA A 429 11.75 -37.52 2.19
CA ALA A 429 13.20 -37.73 2.10
C ALA A 429 13.69 -38.80 3.03
N LYS A 430 13.16 -38.86 4.26
CA LYS A 430 13.44 -39.93 5.24
C LYS A 430 12.95 -41.29 4.74
N ALA A 431 11.73 -41.37 4.19
CA ALA A 431 11.18 -42.58 3.62
C ALA A 431 11.99 -43.11 2.43
N LYS A 432 12.42 -42.21 1.53
CA LYS A 432 13.31 -42.55 0.40
C LYS A 432 14.67 -43.05 0.88
N ALA A 433 15.26 -42.44 1.90
CA ALA A 433 16.53 -42.86 2.49
C ALA A 433 16.41 -44.27 3.12
N VAL A 434 15.32 -44.55 3.88
CA VAL A 434 15.06 -45.85 4.47
C VAL A 434 14.87 -46.95 3.39
N LYS A 435 14.12 -46.66 2.32
CA LYS A 435 13.97 -47.55 1.16
C LYS A 435 15.30 -47.83 0.46
N ALA A 436 16.11 -46.84 0.26
CA ALA A 436 17.44 -46.98 -0.34
C ALA A 436 18.37 -47.82 0.54
N ALA A 437 18.38 -47.58 1.86
CA ALA A 437 19.16 -48.37 2.83
C ALA A 437 18.73 -49.85 2.85
N LYS A 438 17.42 -50.14 2.80
CA LYS A 438 16.90 -51.50 2.74
C LYS A 438 17.33 -52.24 1.45
N LYS A 439 17.23 -51.55 0.31
CA LYS A 439 17.66 -52.09 -0.99
C LYS A 439 19.17 -52.36 -1.04
N ALA A 440 19.99 -51.48 -0.44
CA ALA A 440 21.42 -51.68 -0.31
C ALA A 440 21.75 -52.89 0.57
N ALA A 441 21.07 -53.05 1.71
CA ALA A 441 21.24 -54.19 2.58
C ALA A 441 20.85 -55.53 1.92
N GLU A 442 19.77 -55.57 1.12
CA GLU A 442 19.35 -56.71 0.32
C GLU A 442 20.40 -57.05 -0.77
N ALA A 443 21.15 -56.07 -1.24
CA ALA A 443 22.25 -56.23 -2.24
C ALA A 443 23.61 -56.52 -1.57
N GLY A 444 23.69 -56.72 -0.24
CA GLY A 444 24.94 -56.96 0.48
C GLY A 444 25.87 -55.76 0.60
N ILE A 445 25.36 -54.57 0.30
CA ILE A 445 26.12 -53.31 0.39
C ILE A 445 25.82 -52.62 1.70
N THR A 446 26.84 -52.33 2.52
CA THR A 446 26.69 -51.52 3.77
C THR A 446 26.30 -50.07 3.41
N PRO A 447 25.11 -49.60 3.79
CA PRO A 447 24.73 -48.23 3.52
C PRO A 447 25.69 -47.26 4.23
N SER A 448 26.34 -46.38 3.50
CA SER A 448 27.12 -45.29 4.11
C SER A 448 26.18 -44.26 4.68
N SER A 449 26.41 -43.82 5.91
CA SER A 449 25.69 -42.65 6.47
C SER A 449 25.93 -41.44 5.63
N PRO A 450 24.89 -40.62 5.34
CA PRO A 450 25.05 -39.40 4.54
C PRO A 450 26.03 -38.45 5.25
N THR A 451 26.91 -37.85 4.47
CA THR A 451 27.87 -36.87 4.98
C THR A 451 27.14 -35.60 5.47
N ALA A 452 27.78 -34.86 6.38
CA ALA A 452 27.23 -33.59 6.88
C ALA A 452 26.91 -32.62 5.72
N GLU A 453 27.70 -32.62 4.65
CA GLU A 453 27.48 -31.82 3.44
C GLU A 453 26.24 -32.26 2.66
N GLN A 454 26.02 -33.59 2.51
CA GLN A 454 24.82 -34.10 1.86
C GLN A 454 23.54 -33.78 2.65
N LEU A 455 23.61 -33.87 3.99
CA LEU A 455 22.50 -33.46 4.85
C LEU A 455 22.22 -31.95 4.78
N ALA A 456 23.27 -31.10 4.70
CA ALA A 456 23.10 -29.67 4.53
C ALA A 456 22.47 -29.32 3.17
N LYS A 457 22.91 -29.95 2.10
CA LYS A 457 22.32 -29.79 0.74
C LYS A 457 20.83 -30.21 0.73
N LEU A 458 20.52 -31.36 1.33
CA LEU A 458 19.14 -31.85 1.40
C LEU A 458 18.24 -30.88 2.19
N LYS A 459 18.71 -30.40 3.35
CA LYS A 459 17.97 -29.38 4.12
C LYS A 459 17.74 -28.10 3.33
N ALA A 460 18.76 -27.60 2.61
CA ALA A 460 18.64 -26.42 1.78
C ALA A 460 17.61 -26.61 0.66
N GLN A 461 17.62 -27.77 -0.03
CA GLN A 461 16.63 -28.10 -1.04
C GLN A 461 15.21 -28.18 -0.48
N ILE A 462 15.01 -28.86 0.66
CA ILE A 462 13.70 -28.95 1.32
C ILE A 462 13.19 -27.55 1.67
N THR A 463 14.07 -26.69 2.23
CA THR A 463 13.70 -25.32 2.60
C THR A 463 13.32 -24.49 1.37
N GLN A 464 14.11 -24.58 0.30
CA GLN A 464 13.84 -23.85 -0.95
C GLN A 464 12.52 -24.29 -1.62
N THR A 465 12.30 -25.62 -1.68
CA THR A 465 11.07 -26.18 -2.26
C THR A 465 9.85 -25.81 -1.42
N ALA A 466 9.92 -25.97 -0.09
CA ALA A 466 8.84 -25.61 0.81
C ALA A 466 8.50 -24.10 0.74
N LEU A 467 9.51 -23.24 0.59
CA LEU A 467 9.32 -21.82 0.42
C LEU A 467 8.60 -21.52 -0.91
N LEU A 468 9.02 -22.16 -2.00
CA LEU A 468 8.37 -22.04 -3.31
C LEU A 468 6.90 -22.47 -3.25
N ASP A 469 6.62 -23.62 -2.62
CA ASP A 469 5.26 -24.15 -2.44
C ASP A 469 4.40 -23.17 -1.63
N GLY A 470 4.95 -22.62 -0.54
CA GLY A 470 4.27 -21.61 0.28
C GLY A 470 3.93 -20.35 -0.49
N ILE A 471 4.84 -19.88 -1.34
CA ILE A 471 4.63 -18.70 -2.21
C ILE A 471 3.56 -19.00 -3.26
N ASN A 472 3.66 -20.14 -3.95
CA ASN A 472 2.70 -20.56 -4.99
C ASN A 472 1.29 -20.72 -4.42
N TYR A 473 1.17 -21.36 -3.25
CA TYR A 473 -0.10 -21.51 -2.54
C TYR A 473 -0.69 -20.15 -2.16
N THR A 474 0.14 -19.22 -1.70
CA THR A 474 -0.30 -17.87 -1.33
C THR A 474 -0.73 -17.06 -2.55
N PHE A 475 -0.09 -17.23 -3.71
CA PHE A 475 -0.58 -16.67 -4.98
C PHE A 475 -1.92 -17.27 -5.39
N MET A 476 -2.20 -18.55 -5.08
CA MET A 476 -3.52 -19.15 -5.31
C MET A 476 -4.59 -18.45 -4.46
N VAL A 477 -4.32 -18.21 -3.18
CA VAL A 477 -5.23 -17.46 -2.29
C VAL A 477 -5.44 -16.03 -2.83
N ALA A 478 -4.37 -15.35 -3.27
CA ALA A 478 -4.46 -14.03 -3.89
C ALA A 478 -5.29 -14.04 -5.20
N THR A 479 -5.23 -15.12 -5.98
CA THR A 479 -6.04 -15.33 -7.18
C THR A 479 -7.53 -15.40 -6.83
N ILE A 480 -7.88 -16.15 -5.79
CA ILE A 480 -9.27 -16.26 -5.29
C ILE A 480 -9.77 -14.90 -4.82
N ILE A 481 -8.95 -14.15 -4.06
CA ILE A 481 -9.27 -12.79 -3.60
C ILE A 481 -9.52 -11.87 -4.80
N SER A 482 -8.67 -11.93 -5.83
CA SER A 482 -8.85 -11.14 -7.07
C SER A 482 -10.11 -11.54 -7.82
N ALA A 483 -10.46 -12.82 -7.85
CA ALA A 483 -11.70 -13.31 -8.46
C ALA A 483 -12.95 -12.81 -7.72
N VAL A 484 -12.90 -12.71 -6.40
CA VAL A 484 -13.98 -12.09 -5.61
C VAL A 484 -14.16 -10.63 -6.01
N ALA A 485 -13.08 -9.87 -6.15
CA ALA A 485 -13.15 -8.48 -6.63
C ALA A 485 -13.73 -8.40 -8.05
N LEU A 486 -13.36 -9.35 -8.94
CA LEU A 486 -13.89 -9.45 -10.30
C LEU A 486 -15.42 -9.64 -10.30
N VAL A 487 -15.93 -10.55 -9.48
CA VAL A 487 -17.38 -10.77 -9.33
C VAL A 487 -18.08 -9.51 -8.82
N LEU A 488 -17.52 -8.87 -7.79
CA LEU A 488 -18.07 -7.63 -7.22
C LEU A 488 -18.08 -6.49 -8.25
N SER A 489 -17.11 -6.44 -9.16
CA SER A 489 -17.03 -5.39 -10.19
C SER A 489 -18.20 -5.39 -11.18
N ILE A 490 -18.88 -6.52 -11.35
CA ILE A 490 -20.06 -6.66 -12.21
C ILE A 490 -21.22 -5.77 -11.73
N PHE A 491 -21.30 -5.53 -10.41
CA PHE A 491 -22.34 -4.71 -9.79
C PHE A 491 -22.05 -3.21 -9.85
N LEU A 492 -20.86 -2.80 -10.31
CA LEU A 492 -20.55 -1.39 -10.47
C LEU A 492 -21.45 -0.73 -11.51
N LYS A 493 -22.04 0.40 -11.12
CA LYS A 493 -22.81 1.26 -12.03
C LYS A 493 -22.06 2.59 -12.17
N ARG A 494 -22.08 3.14 -13.39
CA ARG A 494 -21.52 4.46 -13.64
C ARG A 494 -22.36 5.51 -12.93
N VAL A 495 -21.74 6.26 -12.03
CA VAL A 495 -22.36 7.41 -11.40
C VAL A 495 -22.08 8.63 -12.28
N ARG A 496 -23.13 9.20 -12.86
CA ARG A 496 -23.08 10.55 -13.44
C ARG A 496 -23.24 11.53 -12.29
N VAL A 497 -22.29 12.46 -12.14
CA VAL A 497 -22.41 13.52 -11.13
C VAL A 497 -23.67 14.31 -11.47
N GLN A 498 -24.75 14.06 -10.76
CA GLN A 498 -25.92 14.93 -10.80
C GLN A 498 -25.47 16.25 -10.16
N ASN A 499 -25.93 17.37 -10.72
CA ASN A 499 -25.80 18.68 -10.09
C ASN A 499 -26.59 18.66 -8.77
N ILE A 500 -26.00 18.10 -7.71
CA ILE A 500 -26.56 18.05 -6.35
C ILE A 500 -26.33 19.41 -5.66
N ASN A 501 -26.36 20.49 -6.43
CA ASN A 501 -26.42 21.87 -5.93
C ASN A 501 -27.87 22.40 -5.85
N LYS A 502 -28.88 21.53 -5.93
CA LYS A 502 -30.23 21.91 -5.50
C LYS A 502 -30.32 21.68 -4.00
N PRO A 503 -30.55 22.73 -3.20
CA PRO A 503 -30.81 22.55 -1.78
C PRO A 503 -32.02 21.65 -1.59
N GLU A 504 -31.98 20.77 -0.60
CA GLU A 504 -33.08 19.86 -0.18
C GLU A 504 -34.37 20.62 0.26
N MET A 505 -34.54 21.89 -0.10
CA MET A 505 -35.68 22.74 0.30
C MET A 505 -36.90 22.66 -0.62
N GLU A 506 -36.91 21.79 -1.63
CA GLU A 506 -38.09 21.61 -2.52
C GLU A 506 -38.70 20.20 -2.51
N GLN A 507 -38.48 19.42 -1.45
CA GLN A 507 -39.25 18.19 -1.24
C GLN A 507 -39.85 18.20 0.18
N LYS A 508 -40.88 19.01 0.35
CA LYS A 508 -41.94 18.82 1.36
C LYS A 508 -43.28 18.99 0.67
#